data_0282c94639a14e1c4c9ba983dfc3ba30
#
_entry.id   0282c94639a14e1c4c9ba983dfc3ba30
#
_cell.length_a   1.000
_cell.length_b   1.000
_cell.length_c   1.000
_cell.angle_alpha   90.00
_cell.angle_beta   90.00
_cell.angle_gamma   90.00
#
_symmetry.space_group_name_H-M   'P 1'
#
loop_
_entity.id
_entity.type
_entity.pdbx_description
1 polymer ?
#
loop_
_entity_poly.entity_id
_entity_poly.type
_entity_poly.pdbx_seq_one_letter_code
_entity_poly.pdbx_strand_id
1 'polypeptide(L)'
;MTGGGAERRKQRRVPIKLPVRVQGRDTDGTTWEEMATCEDASAGGVGVHLTRTVLLGQVLHLSLPLPQRFRQYDLTDPSYRVYTLVRNVCPAPGGGQRVGLVFIGKHPPRGAESLPGGLFLMPGDPAPVERRKFARHLARLNLRLEAQDAPGGVAVEEKTVTDDVSQWGAQVRARTLPVVKGAVLHVEELDGDFKTRAEVRNISIGPDGHPRLNLLFLDSPAPERMLPGAGTNERKGPS
;
A
#
# COMPACT_ATOMS: atom_id res chain seq x y z
N MET A 1 -1.41 -31.24 -0.81
CA MET A 1 -0.12 -30.68 -1.30
C MET A 1 -0.16 -29.18 -1.11
N THR A 2 0.48 -28.72 -0.06
CA THR A 2 0.49 -27.33 0.39
C THR A 2 1.49 -26.53 -0.44
N GLY A 3 1.00 -25.81 -1.44
CA GLY A 3 1.80 -24.88 -2.21
C GLY A 3 2.06 -23.62 -1.40
N GLY A 4 3.17 -23.58 -0.65
CA GLY A 4 3.65 -22.40 0.04
C GLY A 4 3.93 -21.29 -0.96
N GLY A 5 3.26 -20.15 -0.81
CA GLY A 5 3.58 -18.92 -1.53
C GLY A 5 5.01 -18.53 -1.22
N ALA A 6 5.92 -18.80 -2.15
CA ALA A 6 7.33 -18.53 -2.02
C ALA A 6 7.53 -17.07 -1.59
N GLU A 7 8.22 -16.89 -0.47
CA GLU A 7 8.56 -15.60 0.11
C GLU A 7 9.39 -14.80 -0.92
N ARG A 8 8.76 -13.82 -1.56
CA ARG A 8 9.39 -12.93 -2.56
C ARG A 8 10.45 -12.00 -1.97
N ARG A 9 10.71 -12.09 -0.66
CA ARG A 9 11.66 -11.22 0.03
C ARG A 9 13.05 -11.84 0.03
N LYS A 10 14.00 -11.17 -0.59
CA LYS A 10 15.40 -11.61 -0.64
C LYS A 10 16.09 -11.63 0.74
N GLN A 11 15.55 -10.94 1.76
CA GLN A 11 16.14 -10.80 3.08
C GLN A 11 15.09 -10.84 4.19
N ARG A 12 15.39 -11.60 5.26
CA ARG A 12 14.55 -11.70 6.45
C ARG A 12 14.57 -10.38 7.22
N ARG A 13 13.41 -9.87 7.60
CA ARG A 13 13.26 -8.73 8.50
C ARG A 13 13.21 -9.18 9.95
N VAL A 14 13.84 -8.41 10.81
CA VAL A 14 13.87 -8.64 12.25
C VAL A 14 13.14 -7.49 12.93
N PRO A 15 12.16 -7.75 13.81
CA PRO A 15 11.54 -6.71 14.63
C PRO A 15 12.63 -6.00 15.45
N ILE A 16 12.62 -4.67 15.40
CA ILE A 16 13.54 -3.84 16.17
C ILE A 16 12.90 -2.47 16.39
N LYS A 17 12.97 -1.96 17.62
CA LYS A 17 12.46 -0.62 17.95
C LYS A 17 13.63 0.32 18.17
N LEU A 18 13.84 1.23 17.24
CA LEU A 18 14.91 2.24 17.32
C LEU A 18 14.35 3.61 16.97
N PRO A 19 14.83 4.68 17.61
CA PRO A 19 14.56 6.03 17.17
C PRO A 19 15.22 6.27 15.82
N VAL A 20 14.51 6.93 14.92
CA VAL A 20 15.04 7.29 13.60
C VAL A 20 14.66 8.73 13.28
N ARG A 21 15.64 9.52 12.87
CA ARG A 21 15.42 10.83 12.28
C ARG A 21 15.26 10.66 10.80
N VAL A 22 14.13 11.10 10.28
CA VAL A 22 13.75 11.02 8.88
C VAL A 22 13.70 12.43 8.30
N GLN A 23 14.39 12.66 7.22
CA GLN A 23 14.37 13.90 6.47
C GLN A 23 13.88 13.66 5.06
N GLY A 24 13.05 14.55 4.55
CA GLY A 24 12.49 14.45 3.21
C GLY A 24 12.22 15.82 2.61
N ARG A 25 11.70 15.80 1.38
CA ARG A 25 11.27 17.00 0.66
C ARG A 25 9.87 16.77 0.12
N ASP A 26 8.99 17.73 0.28
CA ASP A 26 7.64 17.72 -0.29
C ASP A 26 7.66 18.08 -1.79
N THR A 27 6.52 17.91 -2.45
CA THR A 27 6.38 18.19 -3.90
C THR A 27 6.58 19.66 -4.24
N ASP A 28 6.38 20.57 -3.30
CA ASP A 28 6.65 22.01 -3.42
C ASP A 28 8.12 22.40 -3.19
N GLY A 29 8.96 21.40 -2.87
CA GLY A 29 10.38 21.61 -2.57
C GLY A 29 10.70 21.90 -1.10
N THR A 30 9.70 22.04 -0.24
CA THR A 30 9.89 22.27 1.19
C THR A 30 10.53 21.05 1.86
N THR A 31 11.64 21.29 2.57
CA THR A 31 12.30 20.23 3.35
C THR A 31 11.64 20.07 4.71
N TRP A 32 11.57 18.84 5.20
CA TRP A 32 11.02 18.52 6.50
C TRP A 32 11.85 17.47 7.23
N GLU A 33 11.64 17.41 8.53
CA GLU A 33 12.25 16.44 9.42
C GLU A 33 11.21 15.91 10.41
N GLU A 34 11.29 14.60 10.71
CA GLU A 34 10.44 13.94 11.69
C GLU A 34 11.25 12.94 12.50
N MET A 35 11.06 12.95 13.84
CA MET A 35 11.53 11.86 14.70
C MET A 35 10.48 10.74 14.71
N ALA A 36 10.89 9.58 14.26
CA ALA A 36 10.03 8.43 14.03
C ALA A 36 10.54 7.18 14.77
N THR A 37 9.81 6.09 14.65
CA THR A 37 10.21 4.78 15.19
C THR A 37 10.44 3.78 14.04
N CYS A 38 11.63 3.17 14.02
CA CYS A 38 11.90 2.00 13.22
C CYS A 38 11.28 0.79 13.91
N GLU A 39 10.48 0.00 13.17
CA GLU A 39 9.74 -1.16 13.69
C GLU A 39 10.36 -2.50 13.28
N ASP A 40 10.99 -2.54 12.12
CA ASP A 40 11.70 -3.72 11.62
C ASP A 40 12.91 -3.30 10.77
N ALA A 41 13.92 -4.17 10.72
CA ALA A 41 15.11 -3.97 9.91
C ALA A 41 15.56 -5.25 9.22
N SER A 42 16.22 -5.07 8.07
CA SER A 42 16.96 -6.09 7.34
C SER A 42 18.24 -5.45 6.77
N ALA A 43 19.14 -6.23 6.19
CA ALA A 43 20.31 -5.67 5.53
C ALA A 43 19.97 -4.76 4.33
N GLY A 44 18.79 -4.90 3.72
CA GLY A 44 18.35 -4.09 2.58
C GLY A 44 17.46 -2.89 2.90
N GLY A 45 17.03 -2.71 4.15
CA GLY A 45 16.10 -1.62 4.47
C GLY A 45 15.41 -1.76 5.82
N VAL A 46 14.53 -0.81 6.10
CA VAL A 46 13.80 -0.68 7.38
C VAL A 46 12.32 -0.42 7.14
N GLY A 47 11.51 -0.80 8.13
CA GLY A 47 10.13 -0.35 8.28
C GLY A 47 10.07 0.74 9.34
N VAL A 48 9.44 1.87 9.03
CA VAL A 48 9.29 3.00 9.96
C VAL A 48 7.83 3.43 10.06
N HIS A 49 7.46 3.97 11.21
CA HIS A 49 6.17 4.61 11.39
C HIS A 49 6.35 6.12 11.28
N LEU A 50 5.65 6.77 10.33
CA LEU A 50 5.65 8.22 10.11
C LEU A 50 4.26 8.79 10.35
N THR A 51 4.20 9.98 10.93
CA THR A 51 2.96 10.78 11.03
C THR A 51 2.72 11.54 9.74
N ARG A 52 3.80 11.96 9.09
CA ARG A 52 3.76 12.69 7.82
C ARG A 52 3.46 11.75 6.65
N THR A 53 2.68 12.25 5.69
CA THR A 53 2.39 11.53 4.45
C THR A 53 3.59 11.56 3.52
N VAL A 54 3.98 10.38 3.03
CA VAL A 54 5.05 10.19 2.04
C VAL A 54 4.54 9.41 0.84
N LEU A 55 5.21 9.58 -0.31
CA LEU A 55 4.84 8.97 -1.57
C LEU A 55 5.76 7.80 -1.94
N LEU A 56 5.24 6.82 -2.66
CA LEU A 56 6.07 5.77 -3.27
C LEU A 56 7.10 6.37 -4.20
N GLY A 57 8.35 5.92 -4.10
CA GLY A 57 9.46 6.46 -4.89
C GLY A 57 10.08 7.73 -4.30
N GLN A 58 9.59 8.25 -3.19
CA GLN A 58 10.21 9.39 -2.51
C GLN A 58 11.55 9.00 -1.89
N VAL A 59 12.56 9.85 -2.07
CA VAL A 59 13.87 9.70 -1.46
C VAL A 59 13.84 10.36 -0.08
N LEU A 60 14.20 9.58 0.94
CA LEU A 60 14.32 10.05 2.32
C LEU A 60 15.74 9.82 2.84
N HIS A 61 16.22 10.72 3.68
CA HIS A 61 17.48 10.54 4.40
C HIS A 61 17.19 10.10 5.83
N LEU A 62 17.81 9.00 6.25
CA LEU A 62 17.68 8.46 7.59
C LEU A 62 18.95 8.65 8.41
N SER A 63 18.75 8.89 9.71
CA SER A 63 19.81 8.81 10.71
C SER A 63 19.31 8.00 11.91
N LEU A 64 19.91 6.84 12.19
CA LEU A 64 19.44 5.92 13.23
C LEU A 64 20.60 5.07 13.77
N PRO A 65 20.54 4.61 15.05
CA PRO A 65 21.54 3.74 15.67
C PRO A 65 21.36 2.28 15.21
N LEU A 66 21.39 2.03 13.88
CA LEU A 66 21.20 0.70 13.32
C LEU A 66 22.38 -0.21 13.69
N PRO A 67 22.17 -1.45 14.18
CA PRO A 67 23.25 -2.40 14.40
C PRO A 67 24.06 -2.70 13.12
N GLN A 68 25.37 -2.86 13.23
CA GLN A 68 26.27 -3.04 12.09
C GLN A 68 25.86 -4.19 11.15
N ARG A 69 25.34 -5.30 11.70
CA ARG A 69 24.87 -6.44 10.90
C ARG A 69 23.76 -6.13 9.90
N PHE A 70 23.10 -4.99 10.04
CA PHE A 70 22.06 -4.52 9.11
C PHE A 70 22.52 -3.37 8.22
N ARG A 71 23.78 -2.92 8.35
CA ARG A 71 24.31 -1.81 7.56
C ARG A 71 24.96 -2.31 6.29
N GLN A 72 24.77 -1.61 5.19
CA GLN A 72 25.41 -1.88 3.90
C GLN A 72 26.49 -0.85 3.53
N TYR A 73 26.32 0.41 3.93
CA TYR A 73 27.10 1.52 3.39
C TYR A 73 28.06 2.18 4.38
N ASP A 74 27.74 2.17 5.66
CA ASP A 74 28.55 2.77 6.71
C ASP A 74 28.64 1.85 7.92
N LEU A 75 29.83 1.34 8.17
CA LEU A 75 30.07 0.38 9.25
C LEU A 75 30.75 1.02 10.47
N THR A 76 31.24 2.26 10.35
CA THR A 76 32.11 2.87 11.36
C THR A 76 31.44 3.96 12.20
N ASP A 77 30.51 4.72 11.61
CA ASP A 77 29.83 5.80 12.33
C ASP A 77 28.85 5.22 13.38
N PRO A 78 28.81 5.71 14.62
CA PRO A 78 27.80 5.31 15.60
C PRO A 78 26.37 5.47 15.11
N SER A 79 26.09 6.51 14.33
CA SER A 79 24.81 6.76 13.71
C SER A 79 24.83 6.40 12.24
N TYR A 80 24.03 5.43 11.83
CA TYR A 80 23.88 5.04 10.45
C TYR A 80 23.10 6.09 9.67
N ARG A 81 23.80 6.80 8.77
CA ARG A 81 23.25 7.81 7.88
C ARG A 81 23.14 7.24 6.48
N VAL A 82 21.92 7.23 5.92
CA VAL A 82 21.68 6.55 4.65
C VAL A 82 20.52 7.18 3.90
N TYR A 83 20.66 7.31 2.60
CA TYR A 83 19.52 7.63 1.73
C TYR A 83 18.72 6.37 1.47
N THR A 84 17.41 6.55 1.42
CA THR A 84 16.45 5.47 1.25
C THR A 84 15.40 5.84 0.22
N LEU A 85 14.77 4.81 -0.34
CA LEU A 85 13.66 4.95 -1.27
C LEU A 85 12.40 4.34 -0.66
N VAL A 86 11.29 5.08 -0.68
CA VAL A 86 9.97 4.59 -0.25
C VAL A 86 9.48 3.53 -1.23
N ARG A 87 9.33 2.30 -0.75
CA ARG A 87 8.89 1.14 -1.56
C ARG A 87 7.52 0.61 -1.19
N ASN A 88 7.05 0.94 -0.02
CA ASN A 88 5.73 0.55 0.45
C ASN A 88 5.20 1.58 1.43
N VAL A 89 3.91 1.88 1.32
CA VAL A 89 3.20 2.77 2.24
C VAL A 89 1.89 2.09 2.61
N CYS A 90 1.64 1.95 3.90
CA CYS A 90 0.39 1.42 4.44
C CYS A 90 -0.10 2.34 5.54
N PRO A 91 -1.40 2.63 5.64
CA PRO A 91 -1.95 3.30 6.82
C PRO A 91 -1.58 2.54 8.10
N ALA A 92 -1.28 3.26 9.16
CA ALA A 92 -0.96 2.66 10.46
C ALA A 92 -2.15 2.79 11.43
N PRO A 93 -2.39 1.78 12.29
CA PRO A 93 -3.33 1.92 13.39
C PRO A 93 -2.95 3.11 14.29
N GLY A 94 -3.93 3.92 14.67
CA GLY A 94 -3.67 5.10 15.50
C GLY A 94 -3.24 6.36 14.73
N GLY A 95 -3.22 6.30 13.40
CA GLY A 95 -2.85 7.41 12.52
C GLY A 95 -1.44 7.32 11.96
N GLY A 96 -1.15 8.16 10.96
CA GLY A 96 0.11 8.11 10.23
C GLY A 96 0.22 6.93 9.26
N GLN A 97 1.46 6.59 8.90
CA GLN A 97 1.76 5.58 7.89
C GLN A 97 2.89 4.65 8.35
N ARG A 98 2.76 3.37 8.06
CA ARG A 98 3.88 2.43 8.08
C ARG A 98 4.54 2.42 6.72
N VAL A 99 5.81 2.78 6.69
CA VAL A 99 6.58 3.01 5.46
C VAL A 99 7.72 2.00 5.36
N GLY A 100 7.75 1.26 4.26
CA GLY A 100 8.85 0.35 3.93
C GLY A 100 9.90 1.06 3.08
N LEU A 101 11.12 1.15 3.60
CA LEU A 101 12.25 1.87 3.02
C LEU A 101 13.34 0.89 2.59
N VAL A 102 13.90 1.08 1.40
CA VAL A 102 15.09 0.36 0.93
C VAL A 102 16.30 1.29 0.99
N PHE A 103 17.43 0.80 1.45
CA PHE A 103 18.68 1.55 1.46
C PHE A 103 19.23 1.70 0.04
N ILE A 104 19.65 2.91 -0.35
CA ILE A 104 20.14 3.20 -1.70
C ILE A 104 21.56 3.78 -1.72
N GLY A 105 22.09 4.27 -0.60
CA GLY A 105 23.47 4.74 -0.53
C GLY A 105 23.74 5.81 0.51
N LYS A 106 25.00 6.21 0.64
CA LYS A 106 25.43 7.33 1.49
C LYS A 106 25.10 8.71 0.88
N HIS A 107 24.92 8.77 -0.41
CA HIS A 107 24.65 9.98 -1.18
C HIS A 107 23.29 9.90 -1.83
N PRO A 108 22.61 11.03 -2.07
CA PRO A 108 21.37 11.04 -2.80
C PRO A 108 21.61 10.50 -4.22
N PRO A 109 20.63 9.79 -4.80
CA PRO A 109 20.75 9.36 -6.19
C PRO A 109 20.89 10.58 -7.11
N ARG A 110 21.71 10.45 -8.15
CA ARG A 110 21.91 11.53 -9.14
C ARG A 110 20.56 11.93 -9.74
N GLY A 111 20.27 13.20 -9.77
CA GLY A 111 19.02 13.75 -10.30
C GLY A 111 17.84 13.74 -9.32
N ALA A 112 17.95 13.16 -8.13
CA ALA A 112 16.86 13.21 -7.14
C ALA A 112 16.53 14.63 -6.68
N GLU A 113 17.52 15.54 -6.71
CA GLU A 113 17.37 16.94 -6.28
C GLU A 113 16.50 17.75 -7.26
N SER A 114 16.50 17.38 -8.54
CA SER A 114 15.76 18.06 -9.61
C SER A 114 14.35 17.51 -9.83
N LEU A 115 13.98 16.40 -9.16
CA LEU A 115 12.67 15.81 -9.31
C LEU A 115 11.68 16.42 -8.30
N PRO A 116 10.44 16.71 -8.72
CA PRO A 116 9.38 17.16 -7.81
C PRO A 116 9.19 16.16 -6.67
N GLY A 117 9.23 16.65 -5.41
CA GLY A 117 9.06 15.80 -4.23
C GLY A 117 10.14 14.74 -4.02
N GLY A 118 11.30 14.84 -4.72
CA GLY A 118 12.37 13.84 -4.60
C GLY A 118 11.96 12.44 -5.04
N LEU A 119 10.97 12.31 -5.92
CA LEU A 119 10.54 11.02 -6.47
C LEU A 119 11.62 10.47 -7.40
N PHE A 120 12.07 9.25 -7.14
CA PHE A 120 13.15 8.61 -7.87
C PHE A 120 12.80 7.17 -8.26
N LEU A 121 13.19 6.79 -9.46
CA LEU A 121 13.11 5.42 -9.95
C LEU A 121 14.50 4.84 -10.00
N MET A 122 14.72 3.69 -9.36
CA MET A 122 15.98 2.97 -9.48
C MET A 122 16.15 2.48 -10.91
N PRO A 123 17.38 2.55 -11.49
CA PRO A 123 17.68 1.88 -12.74
C PRO A 123 17.32 0.39 -12.64
N GLY A 124 16.53 -0.11 -13.59
CA GLY A 124 16.01 -1.49 -13.57
C GLY A 124 14.76 -1.70 -12.71
N ASP A 125 14.33 -0.69 -11.94
CA ASP A 125 12.94 -0.71 -11.52
C ASP A 125 12.08 -0.63 -12.78
N PRO A 126 11.08 -1.50 -12.92
CA PRO A 126 10.04 -1.17 -13.87
C PRO A 126 9.61 0.26 -13.50
N ALA A 127 9.51 1.16 -14.48
CA ALA A 127 8.77 2.42 -14.33
C ALA A 127 7.59 2.11 -13.40
N PRO A 128 7.09 3.02 -12.53
CA PRO A 128 5.97 2.70 -11.69
C PRO A 128 4.87 2.18 -12.59
N VAL A 129 5.08 0.97 -13.04
CA VAL A 129 4.07 0.14 -13.65
C VAL A 129 3.13 0.05 -12.51
N GLU A 130 2.06 0.72 -12.65
CA GLU A 130 0.89 0.47 -11.87
C GLU A 130 0.81 -1.04 -11.80
N ARG A 131 1.26 -1.63 -10.66
CA ARG A 131 1.22 -3.09 -10.45
C ARG A 131 -0.22 -3.56 -10.47
N ARG A 132 -1.11 -2.61 -10.52
CA ARG A 132 -2.53 -2.77 -10.72
C ARG A 132 -2.78 -2.74 -12.21
N LYS A 133 -3.20 -3.86 -12.74
CA LYS A 133 -3.61 -4.03 -14.13
C LYS A 133 -4.74 -3.05 -14.53
N PHE A 134 -5.41 -2.47 -13.52
CA PHE A 134 -6.56 -1.56 -13.65
C PHE A 134 -6.47 -0.43 -12.63
N ALA A 135 -6.73 0.81 -13.09
CA ALA A 135 -6.82 2.00 -12.25
C ALA A 135 -7.88 1.81 -11.15
N ARG A 136 -7.64 2.39 -9.98
CA ARG A 136 -8.62 2.45 -8.90
C ARG A 136 -9.18 3.86 -8.79
N HIS A 137 -10.48 3.91 -8.60
CA HIS A 137 -11.23 5.13 -8.46
C HIS A 137 -11.82 5.20 -7.05
N LEU A 138 -11.70 6.35 -6.39
CA LEU A 138 -12.40 6.58 -5.13
C LEU A 138 -13.90 6.59 -5.43
N ALA A 139 -14.62 5.60 -4.94
CA ALA A 139 -16.05 5.47 -5.11
C ALA A 139 -16.67 4.86 -3.86
N ARG A 140 -17.76 5.44 -3.40
CA ARG A 140 -18.56 4.92 -2.28
C ARG A 140 -19.79 4.24 -2.82
N LEU A 141 -19.70 2.93 -2.97
CA LEU A 141 -20.80 2.08 -3.43
C LEU A 141 -21.28 1.23 -2.27
N ASN A 142 -22.58 1.08 -2.14
CA ASN A 142 -23.18 0.20 -1.15
C ASN A 142 -23.17 -1.23 -1.68
N LEU A 143 -22.50 -2.12 -0.96
CA LEU A 143 -22.37 -3.53 -1.32
C LEU A 143 -22.92 -4.41 -0.21
N ARG A 144 -23.44 -5.57 -0.61
CA ARG A 144 -23.68 -6.73 0.23
C ARG A 144 -22.57 -7.74 -0.02
N LEU A 145 -21.97 -8.21 1.05
CA LEU A 145 -21.00 -9.30 1.03
C LEU A 145 -21.62 -10.50 1.73
N GLU A 146 -21.52 -11.67 1.11
CA GLU A 146 -21.97 -12.93 1.69
C GLU A 146 -20.85 -13.96 1.65
N ALA A 147 -20.51 -14.52 2.81
CA ALA A 147 -19.58 -15.63 2.96
C ALA A 147 -20.35 -16.92 3.15
N GLN A 148 -20.29 -17.83 2.19
CA GLN A 148 -20.99 -19.12 2.26
C GLN A 148 -20.27 -20.16 3.11
N ASP A 149 -18.93 -20.09 3.17
CA ASP A 149 -18.06 -21.03 3.88
C ASP A 149 -17.49 -20.42 5.18
N ALA A 150 -18.28 -19.63 5.90
CA ALA A 150 -17.85 -19.12 7.20
C ALA A 150 -17.63 -20.27 8.21
N PRO A 151 -16.66 -20.15 9.14
CA PRO A 151 -16.47 -21.13 10.19
C PRO A 151 -17.79 -21.38 10.95
N GLY A 152 -18.27 -22.63 10.93
CA GLY A 152 -19.55 -23.00 11.53
C GLY A 152 -20.69 -23.28 10.54
N GLY A 153 -20.47 -23.16 9.21
CA GLY A 153 -21.43 -23.54 8.17
C GLY A 153 -22.65 -22.63 8.05
N VAL A 154 -22.60 -21.45 8.69
CA VAL A 154 -23.67 -20.45 8.61
C VAL A 154 -23.25 -19.35 7.63
N ALA A 155 -24.09 -19.06 6.64
CA ALA A 155 -23.88 -17.92 5.75
C ALA A 155 -23.87 -16.61 6.57
N VAL A 156 -22.80 -15.84 6.47
CA VAL A 156 -22.68 -14.54 7.13
C VAL A 156 -22.77 -13.45 6.08
N GLU A 157 -23.71 -12.54 6.29
CA GLU A 157 -23.94 -11.39 5.41
C GLU A 157 -23.50 -10.09 6.09
N GLU A 158 -22.85 -9.21 5.34
CA GLU A 158 -22.53 -7.86 5.79
C GLU A 158 -22.83 -6.82 4.69
N LYS A 159 -23.55 -5.76 5.05
CA LYS A 159 -23.71 -4.58 4.21
C LYS A 159 -22.56 -3.61 4.48
N THR A 160 -21.90 -3.18 3.43
CA THR A 160 -20.71 -2.35 3.54
C THR A 160 -20.61 -1.31 2.42
N VAL A 161 -19.59 -0.46 2.51
CA VAL A 161 -19.28 0.53 1.48
C VAL A 161 -17.85 0.32 0.95
N THR A 162 -17.65 0.66 -0.32
CA THR A 162 -16.30 0.68 -0.90
C THR A 162 -15.54 1.92 -0.45
N ASP A 163 -14.22 1.81 -0.32
CA ASP A 163 -13.30 2.95 -0.26
C ASP A 163 -12.74 3.26 -1.67
N ASP A 164 -12.46 2.23 -2.47
CA ASP A 164 -12.10 2.36 -3.88
C ASP A 164 -12.64 1.18 -4.73
N VAL A 165 -12.76 1.41 -6.04
CA VAL A 165 -13.17 0.41 -7.02
C VAL A 165 -12.26 0.48 -8.24
N SER A 166 -11.96 -0.66 -8.83
CA SER A 166 -11.32 -0.81 -10.13
C SER A 166 -12.12 -1.77 -11.00
N GLN A 167 -11.78 -1.87 -12.27
CA GLN A 167 -12.48 -2.78 -13.18
C GLN A 167 -12.58 -4.23 -12.65
N TRP A 168 -11.58 -4.73 -11.94
CA TRP A 168 -11.56 -6.12 -11.45
C TRP A 168 -11.38 -6.22 -9.93
N GLY A 169 -11.86 -5.26 -9.17
CA GLY A 169 -11.81 -5.38 -7.73
C GLY A 169 -12.23 -4.13 -6.99
N ALA A 170 -12.37 -4.28 -5.68
CA ALA A 170 -12.73 -3.18 -4.78
C ALA A 170 -11.98 -3.30 -3.46
N GLN A 171 -11.83 -2.17 -2.77
CA GLN A 171 -11.52 -2.16 -1.35
C GLN A 171 -12.80 -1.82 -0.59
N VAL A 172 -13.17 -2.69 0.34
CA VAL A 172 -14.39 -2.54 1.14
C VAL A 172 -14.06 -2.52 2.62
N ARG A 173 -14.90 -1.88 3.42
CA ARG A 173 -14.84 -1.95 4.87
C ARG A 173 -15.48 -3.26 5.33
N ALA A 174 -14.87 -3.93 6.32
CA ALA A 174 -15.49 -5.08 6.97
C ALA A 174 -15.53 -4.82 8.48
N ARG A 175 -16.64 -5.12 9.11
CA ARG A 175 -16.82 -4.95 10.56
C ARG A 175 -16.99 -6.28 11.27
N THR A 176 -17.79 -7.14 10.70
CA THR A 176 -18.24 -8.38 11.35
C THR A 176 -17.95 -9.63 10.55
N LEU A 177 -17.59 -9.51 9.25
CA LEU A 177 -17.38 -10.66 8.39
C LEU A 177 -16.12 -11.44 8.77
N PRO A 178 -16.23 -12.67 9.31
CA PRO A 178 -15.09 -13.47 9.74
C PRO A 178 -14.43 -14.16 8.55
N VAL A 179 -13.72 -13.39 7.73
CA VAL A 179 -13.07 -13.89 6.52
C VAL A 179 -11.56 -13.91 6.63
N VAL A 180 -10.95 -14.84 5.93
CA VAL A 180 -9.51 -14.97 5.80
C VAL A 180 -9.07 -14.65 4.36
N LYS A 181 -7.80 -14.36 4.19
CA LYS A 181 -7.21 -14.22 2.85
C LYS A 181 -7.41 -15.51 2.05
N GLY A 182 -7.89 -15.37 0.81
CA GLY A 182 -8.23 -16.48 -0.08
C GLY A 182 -9.71 -16.91 0.00
N ALA A 183 -10.49 -16.41 0.97
CA ALA A 183 -11.92 -16.68 1.02
C ALA A 183 -12.63 -16.10 -0.21
N VAL A 184 -13.65 -16.79 -0.70
CA VAL A 184 -14.50 -16.34 -1.79
C VAL A 184 -15.82 -15.85 -1.21
N LEU A 185 -16.22 -14.65 -1.62
CA LEU A 185 -17.44 -13.97 -1.20
C LEU A 185 -18.35 -13.76 -2.39
N HIS A 186 -19.66 -13.80 -2.18
CA HIS A 186 -20.63 -13.22 -3.09
C HIS A 186 -20.72 -11.71 -2.81
N VAL A 187 -20.63 -10.92 -3.87
CA VAL A 187 -20.69 -9.46 -3.84
C VAL A 187 -21.88 -9.01 -4.67
N GLU A 188 -22.74 -8.21 -4.07
CA GLU A 188 -23.92 -7.63 -4.71
C GLU A 188 -23.94 -6.11 -4.46
N GLU A 189 -24.15 -5.34 -5.51
CA GLU A 189 -24.42 -3.90 -5.40
C GLU A 189 -25.88 -3.68 -4.92
N LEU A 190 -26.06 -2.88 -3.88
CA LEU A 190 -27.40 -2.66 -3.30
C LEU A 190 -28.25 -1.65 -4.10
N ASP A 191 -27.56 -0.71 -4.77
CA ASP A 191 -28.20 0.38 -5.52
C ASP A 191 -28.14 0.13 -7.04
N GLY A 192 -27.84 -1.10 -7.46
CA GLY A 192 -27.68 -1.49 -8.86
C GLY A 192 -27.88 -2.98 -9.10
N ASP A 193 -27.40 -3.45 -10.24
CA ASP A 193 -27.58 -4.81 -10.72
C ASP A 193 -26.29 -5.64 -10.75
N PHE A 194 -25.17 -5.07 -10.29
CA PHE A 194 -23.88 -5.76 -10.32
C PHE A 194 -23.79 -6.85 -9.26
N LYS A 195 -23.48 -8.06 -9.72
CA LYS A 195 -23.21 -9.24 -8.87
C LYS A 195 -22.00 -9.99 -9.38
N THR A 196 -21.16 -10.43 -8.48
CA THR A 196 -19.99 -11.24 -8.80
C THR A 196 -19.52 -12.04 -7.58
N ARG A 197 -18.73 -13.08 -7.80
CA ARG A 197 -17.90 -13.64 -6.73
C ARG A 197 -16.60 -12.85 -6.65
N ALA A 198 -16.06 -12.77 -5.46
CA ALA A 198 -14.78 -12.08 -5.24
C ALA A 198 -13.90 -12.84 -4.26
N GLU A 199 -12.61 -12.93 -4.57
CA GLU A 199 -11.60 -13.49 -3.68
C GLU A 199 -11.00 -12.40 -2.78
N VAL A 200 -10.90 -12.65 -1.49
CA VAL A 200 -10.19 -11.78 -0.54
C VAL A 200 -8.67 -11.91 -0.76
N ARG A 201 -8.07 -10.96 -1.44
CA ARG A 201 -6.63 -10.96 -1.77
C ARG A 201 -5.76 -10.45 -0.64
N ASN A 202 -6.29 -9.56 0.17
CA ASN A 202 -5.58 -9.01 1.32
C ASN A 202 -6.57 -8.44 2.34
N ILE A 203 -6.16 -8.47 3.60
CA ILE A 203 -6.87 -7.83 4.72
C ILE A 203 -5.90 -6.82 5.34
N SER A 204 -6.34 -5.60 5.54
CA SER A 204 -5.57 -4.53 6.18
C SER A 204 -6.46 -3.79 7.18
N ILE A 205 -5.86 -3.05 8.08
CA ILE A 205 -6.60 -2.18 8.99
C ILE A 205 -6.61 -0.77 8.39
N GLY A 206 -7.78 -0.18 8.28
CA GLY A 206 -7.96 1.19 7.81
C GLY A 206 -7.59 2.22 8.86
N PRO A 207 -7.51 3.51 8.49
CA PRO A 207 -7.15 4.60 9.42
C PRO A 207 -8.18 4.80 10.54
N ASP A 208 -9.39 4.30 10.35
CA ASP A 208 -10.48 4.29 11.35
C ASP A 208 -10.46 3.05 12.27
N GLY A 209 -9.40 2.23 12.20
CA GLY A 209 -9.26 1.02 13.00
C GLY A 209 -10.07 -0.18 12.51
N HIS A 210 -10.87 -0.02 11.45
CA HIS A 210 -11.69 -1.11 10.91
C HIS A 210 -10.96 -1.89 9.80
N PRO A 211 -11.22 -3.21 9.70
CA PRO A 211 -10.67 -4.04 8.62
C PRO A 211 -11.09 -3.53 7.23
N ARG A 212 -10.17 -3.65 6.29
CA ARG A 212 -10.37 -3.42 4.86
C ARG A 212 -10.09 -4.70 4.12
N LEU A 213 -11.04 -5.15 3.32
CA LEU A 213 -10.87 -6.29 2.43
C LEU A 213 -10.53 -5.77 1.03
N ASN A 214 -9.43 -6.23 0.47
CA ASN A 214 -9.13 -6.05 -0.94
C ASN A 214 -9.67 -7.23 -1.72
N LEU A 215 -10.70 -6.99 -2.51
CA LEU A 215 -11.41 -7.98 -3.28
C LEU A 215 -10.92 -8.01 -4.73
N LEU A 216 -10.76 -9.21 -5.29
CA LEU A 216 -10.60 -9.47 -6.70
C LEU A 216 -11.89 -10.08 -7.24
N PHE A 217 -12.55 -9.43 -8.18
CA PHE A 217 -13.73 -9.96 -8.86
C PHE A 217 -13.36 -11.14 -9.75
N LEU A 218 -14.14 -12.21 -9.68
CA LEU A 218 -13.83 -13.48 -10.34
C LEU A 218 -14.64 -13.70 -11.62
N ASP A 219 -15.92 -13.31 -11.63
CA ASP A 219 -16.83 -13.67 -12.72
C ASP A 219 -17.01 -12.54 -13.73
N SER A 220 -17.17 -11.29 -13.26
CA SER A 220 -17.45 -10.15 -14.11
C SER A 220 -16.73 -8.89 -13.63
N PRO A 221 -16.28 -8.01 -14.56
CA PRO A 221 -15.71 -6.73 -14.21
C PRO A 221 -16.79 -5.78 -13.66
N ALA A 222 -16.36 -4.82 -12.86
CA ALA A 222 -17.23 -3.72 -12.45
C ALA A 222 -17.74 -2.95 -13.68
N PRO A 223 -19.03 -2.68 -13.79
CA PRO A 223 -19.58 -1.88 -14.89
C PRO A 223 -19.03 -0.45 -14.86
N GLU A 224 -18.96 0.19 -16.02
CA GLU A 224 -18.38 1.52 -16.18
C GLU A 224 -18.99 2.57 -15.27
N ARG A 225 -20.30 2.49 -14.98
CA ARG A 225 -20.98 3.40 -14.07
C ARG A 225 -20.43 3.38 -12.64
N MET A 226 -19.77 2.30 -12.24
CA MET A 226 -19.10 2.16 -10.95
C MET A 226 -17.68 2.76 -10.95
N LEU A 227 -17.17 3.19 -12.11
CA LEU A 227 -15.82 3.69 -12.33
C LEU A 227 -15.87 5.21 -12.65
N PRO A 228 -15.97 6.11 -11.64
CA PRO A 228 -16.04 7.54 -11.90
C PRO A 228 -14.80 8.01 -12.66
N GLY A 229 -15.00 8.63 -13.81
CA GLY A 229 -13.97 9.14 -14.71
C GLY A 229 -13.80 8.39 -16.04
N ALA A 230 -14.54 7.29 -16.28
CA ALA A 230 -14.53 6.61 -17.58
C ALA A 230 -15.42 7.30 -18.66
N GLY A 231 -16.22 8.28 -18.27
CA GLY A 231 -17.15 8.96 -19.17
C GLY A 231 -16.94 10.46 -19.18
N THR A 232 -16.09 10.98 -20.09
CA THR A 232 -16.26 12.21 -20.90
C THR A 232 -15.01 12.48 -21.70
N ASN A 233 -14.80 11.70 -22.76
CA ASN A 233 -13.99 12.14 -23.87
C ASN A 233 -14.92 12.25 -25.10
N GLU A 234 -16.00 13.03 -24.97
CA GLU A 234 -16.68 13.54 -26.15
C GLU A 234 -15.72 14.53 -26.84
N ARG A 235 -15.07 14.02 -27.89
CA ARG A 235 -14.37 14.85 -28.85
C ARG A 235 -15.41 15.82 -29.48
N LYS A 236 -15.41 17.06 -29.00
CA LYS A 236 -15.93 18.16 -29.83
C LYS A 236 -15.05 18.23 -31.08
N GLY A 237 -15.58 17.71 -32.19
CA GLY A 237 -15.05 17.99 -33.52
C GLY A 237 -15.16 19.48 -33.82
N PRO A 238 -14.19 20.05 -34.54
CA PRO A 238 -14.30 21.43 -35.01
C PRO A 238 -15.35 21.54 -36.12
N SER A 239 -16.24 22.52 -35.95
CA SER A 239 -17.08 23.07 -37.04
C SER A 239 -16.27 23.95 -37.94
#